data_6b6278e47001aa19a664597de683ae34
#
_entry.id   6b6278e47001aa19a664597de683ae34
#
_cell.length_a   1.000
_cell.length_b   1.000
_cell.length_c   1.000
_cell.angle_alpha   90.00
_cell.angle_beta   90.00
_cell.angle_gamma   90.00
#
_symmetry.space_group_name_H-M   'P 1'
#
loop_
_entity.id
_entity.type
_entity.pdbx_description
1 polymer ?
#
loop_
_entity_poly.entity_id
_entity_poly.type
_entity_poly.pdbx_seq_one_letter_code
_entity_poly.pdbx_strand_id
1 'polypeptide(L)'
;MNRQLVKNYIDAQPIKVVKALDLATNKIEYDKIKQISREVTDCSDDEEITRAFILTKLVNELGYLPDRIEIEHEYKSGRPKLTKPRIDIVVRDAKGDAFLFIEAKNPDEYAKIDKDETIKDQLYSLAFMDMADGHKV
;
A
#
# COMPACT_ATOMS: atom_id res chain seq x y z
N MET A 1 -13.21 12.66 -1.03
CA MET A 1 -11.77 12.95 -0.74
C MET A 1 -11.35 14.20 -1.48
N ASN A 2 -10.63 15.07 -0.82
CA ASN A 2 -10.05 16.23 -1.48
C ASN A 2 -8.64 15.90 -1.98
N ARG A 3 -8.54 15.50 -3.24
CA ARG A 3 -7.28 15.08 -3.86
C ARG A 3 -6.22 16.19 -3.92
N GLN A 4 -6.66 17.43 -4.11
CA GLN A 4 -5.72 18.55 -4.17
C GLN A 4 -5.04 18.80 -2.83
N LEU A 5 -5.74 18.65 -1.72
CA LEU A 5 -5.13 18.76 -0.39
C LEU A 5 -4.12 17.64 -0.16
N VAL A 6 -4.41 16.44 -0.61
CA VAL A 6 -3.46 15.31 -0.52
C VAL A 6 -2.21 15.61 -1.35
N LYS A 7 -2.39 16.08 -2.60
CA LYS A 7 -1.27 16.45 -3.45
C LYS A 7 -0.43 17.55 -2.81
N ASN A 8 -1.06 18.57 -2.25
CA ASN A 8 -0.35 19.65 -1.57
C ASN A 8 0.51 19.14 -0.41
N TYR A 9 -0.04 18.22 0.37
CA TYR A 9 0.71 17.57 1.45
C TYR A 9 1.93 16.81 0.92
N ILE A 10 1.74 15.98 -0.11
CA ILE A 10 2.81 15.19 -0.72
C ILE A 10 3.90 16.09 -1.27
N ASP A 11 3.52 17.15 -2.01
CA ASP A 11 4.47 18.07 -2.63
C ASP A 11 5.27 18.86 -1.60
N ALA A 12 4.72 19.07 -0.41
CA ALA A 12 5.38 19.83 0.66
C ALA A 12 6.43 19.03 1.43
N GLN A 13 6.44 17.69 1.29
CA GLN A 13 7.33 16.85 2.09
C GLN A 13 8.75 16.80 1.52
N PRO A 14 9.79 16.73 2.37
CA PRO A 14 11.17 16.73 1.91
C PRO A 14 11.57 15.44 1.20
N ILE A 15 11.07 14.29 1.62
CA ILE A 15 11.40 13.01 0.99
C ILE A 15 10.29 12.63 0.02
N LYS A 16 10.63 12.59 -1.29
CA LYS A 16 9.68 12.35 -2.35
C LYS A 16 9.59 10.86 -2.69
N VAL A 17 8.62 10.17 -2.12
CA VAL A 17 8.29 8.79 -2.50
C VAL A 17 7.28 8.75 -3.65
N VAL A 18 6.58 9.84 -3.88
CA VAL A 18 5.76 10.06 -5.06
C VAL A 18 6.53 11.07 -5.93
N LYS A 19 7.15 10.57 -7.00
CA LYS A 19 7.97 11.39 -7.90
C LYS A 19 7.14 12.33 -8.74
N ALA A 20 5.97 11.86 -9.20
CA ALA A 20 5.05 12.65 -10.01
C ALA A 20 3.62 12.28 -9.67
N LEU A 21 2.77 13.29 -9.59
CA LEU A 21 1.34 13.12 -9.35
C LEU A 21 0.59 14.17 -10.16
N ASP A 22 -0.12 13.72 -11.21
CA ASP A 22 -0.91 14.57 -12.09
C ASP A 22 -2.38 14.22 -11.90
N LEU A 23 -3.12 15.10 -11.20
CA LEU A 23 -4.53 14.89 -10.93
C LEU A 23 -5.43 15.11 -12.14
N ALA A 24 -4.97 15.87 -13.12
CA ALA A 24 -5.75 16.11 -14.34
C ALA A 24 -5.82 14.88 -15.24
N THR A 25 -4.72 14.10 -15.29
CA THR A 25 -4.64 12.90 -16.13
C THR A 25 -4.69 11.60 -15.31
N ASN A 26 -4.83 11.69 -13.99
CA ASN A 26 -4.83 10.55 -13.06
C ASN A 26 -3.57 9.69 -13.18
N LYS A 27 -2.43 10.31 -13.32
CA LYS A 27 -1.15 9.61 -13.42
C LYS A 27 -0.31 9.80 -12.17
N ILE A 28 0.35 8.73 -11.76
CA ILE A 28 1.22 8.71 -10.59
C ILE A 28 2.48 7.93 -10.91
N GLU A 29 3.59 8.37 -10.32
CA GLU A 29 4.87 7.66 -10.41
C GLU A 29 5.48 7.64 -9.02
N TYR A 30 5.74 6.43 -8.51
CA TYR A 30 6.41 6.23 -7.23
C TYR A 30 7.93 6.15 -7.43
N ASP A 31 8.67 6.53 -6.40
CA ASP A 31 10.12 6.47 -6.37
C ASP A 31 10.59 5.98 -4.99
N LYS A 32 11.74 5.35 -4.96
CA LYS A 32 12.42 4.88 -3.74
C LYS A 32 11.77 3.70 -3.01
N ILE A 33 10.49 3.43 -3.24
CA ILE A 33 9.81 2.27 -2.67
C ILE A 33 9.80 1.12 -3.67
N LYS A 34 9.57 -0.10 -3.19
CA LYS A 34 9.59 -1.29 -4.04
C LYS A 34 8.19 -1.61 -4.57
N GLN A 35 8.04 -1.65 -5.87
CA GLN A 35 6.81 -2.08 -6.54
C GLN A 35 7.00 -3.51 -7.01
N ILE A 36 6.47 -4.48 -6.24
CA ILE A 36 6.88 -5.88 -6.34
C ILE A 36 6.29 -6.59 -7.55
N SER A 37 4.96 -6.63 -7.67
CA SER A 37 4.30 -7.43 -8.71
C SER A 37 3.99 -6.65 -9.97
N ARG A 38 3.84 -5.33 -9.86
CA ARG A 38 3.61 -4.44 -11.00
C ARG A 38 3.97 -3.01 -10.65
N GLU A 39 4.25 -2.23 -11.69
CA GLU A 39 4.44 -0.78 -11.55
C GLU A 39 3.09 -0.07 -11.56
N VAL A 40 2.88 0.85 -10.63
CA VAL A 40 1.66 1.63 -10.54
C VAL A 40 1.83 2.92 -11.33
N THR A 41 0.90 3.18 -12.25
CA THR A 41 0.94 4.38 -13.11
C THR A 41 -0.36 5.16 -13.11
N ASP A 42 -1.46 4.59 -12.59
CA ASP A 42 -2.79 5.21 -12.59
C ASP A 42 -3.26 5.49 -11.17
N CYS A 43 -3.82 6.67 -10.96
CA CYS A 43 -4.39 7.06 -9.68
C CYS A 43 -5.84 7.56 -9.80
N SER A 44 -6.59 7.02 -10.76
CA SER A 44 -8.01 7.34 -10.90
C SER A 44 -8.84 6.88 -9.71
N ASP A 45 -8.38 5.85 -8.99
CA ASP A 45 -9.02 5.33 -7.79
C ASP A 45 -8.56 6.11 -6.54
N ASP A 46 -9.51 6.47 -5.67
CA ASP A 46 -9.20 7.15 -4.41
C ASP A 46 -8.31 6.30 -3.48
N GLU A 47 -8.37 4.98 -3.59
CA GLU A 47 -7.48 4.11 -2.82
C GLU A 47 -6.01 4.36 -3.14
N GLU A 48 -5.69 4.61 -4.41
CA GLU A 48 -4.32 4.89 -4.81
C GLU A 48 -3.84 6.24 -4.26
N ILE A 49 -4.70 7.25 -4.26
CA ILE A 49 -4.39 8.56 -3.67
C ILE A 49 -4.18 8.41 -2.16
N THR A 50 -5.01 7.62 -1.49
CA THR A 50 -4.87 7.33 -0.06
C THR A 50 -3.55 6.61 0.21
N ARG A 51 -3.18 5.63 -0.61
CA ARG A 51 -1.91 4.91 -0.48
C ARG A 51 -0.72 5.86 -0.62
N ALA A 52 -0.76 6.75 -1.60
CA ALA A 52 0.29 7.75 -1.80
C ALA A 52 0.46 8.65 -0.57
N PHE A 53 -0.65 9.08 0.03
CA PHE A 53 -0.64 9.87 1.26
C PHE A 53 0.01 9.10 2.41
N ILE A 54 -0.41 7.84 2.61
CA ILE A 54 0.11 7.00 3.69
C ILE A 54 1.61 6.74 3.52
N LEU A 55 2.06 6.42 2.31
CA LEU A 55 3.47 6.19 2.01
C LEU A 55 4.31 7.42 2.32
N THR A 56 3.85 8.59 1.91
CA THR A 56 4.52 9.85 2.19
C THR A 56 4.63 10.11 3.69
N LYS A 57 3.56 9.84 4.42
CA LYS A 57 3.51 9.99 5.88
C LYS A 57 4.43 9.01 6.60
N LEU A 58 4.44 7.73 6.19
CA LEU A 58 5.32 6.72 6.78
C LEU A 58 6.79 7.13 6.71
N VAL A 59 7.21 7.67 5.59
CA VAL A 59 8.60 8.05 5.39
C VAL A 59 8.93 9.38 6.06
N ASN A 60 8.11 10.40 5.88
CA ASN A 60 8.43 11.76 6.32
C ASN A 60 8.09 12.03 7.79
N GLU A 61 6.99 11.46 8.29
CA GLU A 61 6.58 11.70 9.68
C GLU A 61 6.98 10.58 10.63
N LEU A 62 6.92 9.33 10.16
CA LEU A 62 7.21 8.18 11.02
C LEU A 62 8.62 7.63 10.85
N GLY A 63 9.37 8.11 9.87
CA GLY A 63 10.80 7.82 9.72
C GLY A 63 11.14 6.45 9.17
N TYR A 64 10.20 5.74 8.55
CA TYR A 64 10.52 4.46 7.91
C TYR A 64 11.37 4.69 6.65
N LEU A 65 12.32 3.78 6.42
CA LEU A 65 13.18 3.86 5.25
C LEU A 65 12.42 3.44 3.99
N PRO A 66 12.46 4.23 2.92
CA PRO A 66 11.71 3.91 1.69
C PRO A 66 12.07 2.56 1.08
N ASP A 67 13.33 2.15 1.14
CA ASP A 67 13.79 0.88 0.57
C ASP A 67 13.28 -0.36 1.32
N ARG A 68 12.65 -0.18 2.47
CA ARG A 68 12.01 -1.25 3.25
C ARG A 68 10.51 -1.30 3.06
N ILE A 69 9.97 -0.44 2.20
CA ILE A 69 8.53 -0.37 1.94
C ILE A 69 8.24 -1.01 0.58
N GLU A 70 7.27 -1.92 0.57
CA GLU A 70 6.83 -2.63 -0.64
C GLU A 70 5.36 -2.36 -0.89
N ILE A 71 5.01 -2.17 -2.15
CA ILE A 71 3.62 -2.10 -2.60
C ILE A 71 3.40 -3.12 -3.71
N GLU A 72 2.14 -3.40 -4.01
CA GLU A 72 1.76 -4.34 -5.07
C GLU A 72 2.36 -5.73 -4.87
N HIS A 73 2.43 -6.19 -3.62
CA HIS A 73 2.91 -7.53 -3.30
C HIS A 73 1.73 -8.50 -3.35
N GLU A 74 1.62 -9.24 -4.45
CA GLU A 74 0.60 -10.26 -4.64
C GLU A 74 1.10 -11.60 -4.10
N TYR A 75 0.26 -12.25 -3.29
CA TYR A 75 0.54 -13.59 -2.77
C TYR A 75 -0.28 -14.61 -3.56
N LYS A 76 0.33 -15.74 -3.90
CA LYS A 76 -0.37 -16.82 -4.56
C LYS A 76 -1.31 -17.51 -3.58
N SER A 77 -2.62 -17.54 -3.90
CA SER A 77 -3.54 -18.38 -3.16
C SER A 77 -3.57 -19.76 -3.81
N GLY A 78 -3.72 -20.81 -3.01
CA GLY A 78 -3.85 -22.17 -3.52
C GLY A 78 -5.22 -22.47 -4.11
N ARG A 79 -6.09 -21.47 -4.27
CA ARG A 79 -7.47 -21.65 -4.72
C ARG A 79 -7.68 -21.04 -6.09
N PRO A 80 -8.01 -21.85 -7.13
CA PRO A 80 -8.06 -21.38 -8.52
C PRO A 80 -9.13 -20.32 -8.82
N LYS A 81 -10.15 -20.20 -7.98
CA LYS A 81 -11.30 -19.28 -8.21
C LYS A 81 -11.19 -17.96 -7.48
N LEU A 82 -10.16 -17.74 -6.68
CA LEU A 82 -10.03 -16.53 -5.89
C LEU A 82 -9.10 -15.55 -6.57
N THR A 83 -9.49 -14.27 -6.52
CA THR A 83 -8.57 -13.17 -6.81
C THR A 83 -7.34 -13.33 -5.92
N LYS A 84 -6.14 -13.15 -6.48
CA LYS A 84 -4.92 -13.22 -5.69
C LYS A 84 -5.00 -12.23 -4.54
N PRO A 85 -4.80 -12.66 -3.27
CA PRO A 85 -4.77 -11.73 -2.16
C PRO A 85 -3.63 -10.74 -2.34
N ARG A 86 -3.89 -9.48 -2.03
CA ARG A 86 -2.93 -8.41 -2.19
C ARG A 86 -2.93 -7.50 -0.97
N ILE A 87 -1.75 -7.14 -0.51
CA ILE A 87 -1.56 -6.15 0.54
C ILE A 87 -1.12 -4.86 -0.10
N ASP A 88 -1.75 -3.75 0.29
CA ASP A 88 -1.45 -2.45 -0.28
C ASP A 88 -0.06 -1.96 0.08
N ILE A 89 0.35 -2.12 1.33
CA ILE A 89 1.66 -1.66 1.80
C ILE A 89 2.23 -2.69 2.78
N VAL A 90 3.49 -3.08 2.56
CA VAL A 90 4.24 -3.90 3.51
C VAL A 90 5.47 -3.12 3.92
N VAL A 91 5.70 -2.99 5.24
CA VAL A 91 6.92 -2.40 5.76
C VAL A 91 7.76 -3.53 6.37
N ARG A 92 9.02 -3.63 5.97
CA ARG A 92 9.93 -4.67 6.46
C ARG A 92 10.95 -4.09 7.42
N ASP A 93 11.41 -4.93 8.34
CA ASP A 93 12.50 -4.55 9.24
C ASP A 93 13.88 -4.76 8.58
N ALA A 94 14.95 -4.51 9.35
CA ALA A 94 16.31 -4.64 8.83
C ALA A 94 16.69 -6.06 8.42
N LYS A 95 15.97 -7.06 8.91
CA LYS A 95 16.20 -8.47 8.59
C LYS A 95 15.40 -8.95 7.38
N GLY A 96 14.51 -8.10 6.85
CA GLY A 96 13.60 -8.45 5.78
C GLY A 96 12.29 -9.07 6.23
N ASP A 97 12.06 -9.18 7.53
CA ASP A 97 10.82 -9.70 8.08
C ASP A 97 9.72 -8.64 7.97
N ALA A 98 8.49 -9.10 7.72
CA ALA A 98 7.36 -8.19 7.67
C ALA A 98 7.05 -7.65 9.07
N PHE A 99 7.03 -6.33 9.19
CA PHE A 99 6.82 -5.61 10.43
C PHE A 99 5.43 -4.99 10.50
N LEU A 100 4.91 -4.52 9.37
CA LEU A 100 3.64 -3.82 9.30
C LEU A 100 2.97 -4.09 7.97
N PHE A 101 1.68 -4.44 8.02
CA PHE A 101 0.82 -4.57 6.85
C PHE A 101 -0.24 -3.48 6.91
N ILE A 102 -0.43 -2.75 5.82
CA ILE A 102 -1.44 -1.69 5.73
C ILE A 102 -2.31 -1.95 4.51
N GLU A 103 -3.62 -1.87 4.70
CA GLU A 103 -4.60 -1.95 3.63
C GLU A 103 -5.39 -0.64 3.59
N ALA A 104 -5.34 0.06 2.45
CA ALA A 104 -6.07 1.30 2.26
C ALA A 104 -7.45 0.99 1.69
N LYS A 105 -8.48 1.57 2.29
CA LYS A 105 -9.87 1.46 1.83
C LYS A 105 -10.46 2.83 1.67
N ASN A 106 -11.31 3.01 0.64
CA ASN A 106 -12.10 4.22 0.56
C ASN A 106 -13.32 4.11 1.51
N PRO A 107 -13.93 5.24 1.89
CA PRO A 107 -15.05 5.20 2.84
C PRO A 107 -16.24 4.34 2.39
N ASP A 108 -16.53 4.31 1.09
CA ASP A 108 -17.67 3.55 0.57
C ASP A 108 -17.44 2.05 0.68
N GLU A 109 -16.24 1.60 0.32
CA GLU A 109 -15.88 0.18 0.46
C GLU A 109 -15.86 -0.25 1.91
N TYR A 110 -15.32 0.58 2.78
CA TYR A 110 -15.27 0.28 4.22
C TYR A 110 -16.66 0.14 4.81
N ALA A 111 -17.63 0.93 4.37
CA ALA A 111 -19.00 0.86 4.84
C ALA A 111 -19.73 -0.39 4.36
N LYS A 112 -19.32 -1.00 3.24
CA LYS A 112 -19.98 -2.18 2.63
C LYS A 112 -19.52 -3.50 3.20
N ILE A 113 -18.40 -3.56 3.90
CA ILE A 113 -17.85 -4.81 4.43
C ILE A 113 -18.28 -5.02 5.88
N ASP A 114 -18.34 -6.29 6.29
CA ASP A 114 -18.40 -6.65 7.70
C ASP A 114 -16.98 -6.44 8.24
N LYS A 115 -16.81 -5.33 8.91
CA LYS A 115 -15.49 -4.77 9.24
C LYS A 115 -14.63 -5.69 10.08
N ASP A 116 -15.22 -6.38 11.06
CA ASP A 116 -14.43 -7.12 12.03
C ASP A 116 -13.92 -8.43 11.46
N GLU A 117 -14.78 -9.19 10.78
CA GLU A 117 -14.41 -10.50 10.26
C GLU A 117 -13.69 -10.44 8.93
N THR A 118 -14.18 -9.66 7.98
CA THR A 118 -13.61 -9.63 6.63
C THR A 118 -12.18 -9.08 6.62
N ILE A 119 -11.95 -7.96 7.29
CA ILE A 119 -10.61 -7.35 7.37
C ILE A 119 -9.66 -8.29 8.11
N LYS A 120 -10.10 -8.84 9.22
CA LYS A 120 -9.31 -9.76 10.03
C LYS A 120 -8.89 -11.00 9.25
N ASP A 121 -9.83 -11.62 8.54
CA ASP A 121 -9.55 -12.81 7.74
C ASP A 121 -8.58 -12.50 6.60
N GLN A 122 -8.74 -11.38 5.92
CA GLN A 122 -7.83 -10.95 4.86
C GLN A 122 -6.42 -10.75 5.39
N LEU A 123 -6.27 -10.02 6.49
CA LEU A 123 -4.95 -9.74 7.06
C LEU A 123 -4.27 -11.00 7.57
N TYR A 124 -5.01 -11.89 8.23
CA TYR A 124 -4.43 -13.14 8.72
C TYR A 124 -4.02 -14.06 7.59
N SER A 125 -4.82 -14.16 6.54
CA SER A 125 -4.48 -14.98 5.37
C SER A 125 -3.22 -14.47 4.66
N LEU A 126 -3.10 -13.16 4.51
CA LEU A 126 -1.95 -12.54 3.87
C LEU A 126 -0.69 -12.68 4.74
N ALA A 127 -0.82 -12.51 6.04
CA ALA A 127 0.29 -12.72 6.97
C ALA A 127 0.79 -14.16 6.93
N PHE A 128 -0.13 -15.14 6.90
CA PHE A 128 0.22 -16.55 6.77
C PHE A 128 0.95 -16.85 5.47
N MET A 129 0.50 -16.27 4.36
CA MET A 129 1.17 -16.44 3.06
C MET A 129 2.57 -15.84 3.07
N ASP A 130 2.76 -14.70 3.71
CA ASP A 130 4.08 -14.09 3.84
C ASP A 130 5.03 -14.97 4.64
N MET A 131 4.56 -15.57 5.71
CA MET A 131 5.34 -16.55 6.50
C MET A 131 5.71 -17.77 5.65
N ALA A 132 4.78 -18.27 4.83
CA ALA A 132 5.04 -19.40 3.93
C ALA A 132 6.11 -19.07 2.88
N ASP A 133 6.29 -17.80 2.51
CA ASP A 133 7.34 -17.33 1.61
C ASP A 133 8.69 -17.15 2.33
N GLY A 134 8.80 -17.54 3.60
CA GLY A 134 10.04 -17.51 4.36
C GLY A 134 10.27 -16.24 5.18
N HIS A 135 9.26 -15.42 5.36
CA HIS A 135 9.34 -14.21 6.17
C HIS A 135 8.68 -14.43 7.54
N LYS A 136 9.14 -13.69 8.53
CA LYS A 136 8.48 -13.59 9.84
C LYS A 136 7.50 -12.42 9.84
N VAL A 137 6.49 -12.57 10.61
CA VAL A 137 5.47 -11.53 10.79
C VAL A 137 5.39 -11.10 12.25
#